data_57ee93a31903cb1a312e5d02e8c5b736
#
_entry.id   57ee93a31903cb1a312e5d02e8c5b736
#
_cell.length_a   1.000
_cell.length_b   1.000
_cell.length_c   1.000
_cell.angle_alpha   90.00
_cell.angle_beta   90.00
_cell.angle_gamma   90.00
#
_symmetry.space_group_name_H-M   'P 1'
#
loop_
_entity.id
_entity.type
_entity.pdbx_description
1 polymer ?
#
loop_
_entity_poly.entity_id
_entity_poly.type
_entity_poly.pdbx_seq_one_letter_code
_entity_poly.pdbx_strand_id
1 'polypeptide(L)'
;MHEPRPHPTGWIEVIVGPMYSGKSEELIRRLRRAQIARQKVEIFKPSIDVRYGADHIVSHSESRIPSRLVATAAEIESLAADAQVVGIDEGQFLGPTLPAVVDRLAEAGKRVIVAGLDQD
;
A
#
# COMPACT_ATOMS: atom_id res chain seq x y z
N MET A 1 -13.23 4.66 -33.15
CA MET A 1 -12.00 5.18 -32.63
C MET A 1 -11.99 5.19 -31.13
N HIS A 2 -10.91 4.79 -30.60
CA HIS A 2 -10.82 4.77 -29.17
C HIS A 2 -10.62 6.16 -28.63
N GLU A 3 -11.39 6.54 -27.67
CA GLU A 3 -11.26 7.81 -27.07
C GLU A 3 -10.33 7.74 -25.88
N PRO A 4 -9.30 8.53 -25.84
CA PRO A 4 -8.42 8.48 -24.67
C PRO A 4 -9.17 8.89 -23.45
N ARG A 5 -8.84 8.25 -22.36
CA ARG A 5 -9.46 8.61 -21.11
C ARG A 5 -9.05 10.00 -20.74
N PRO A 6 -9.95 10.77 -20.19
CA PRO A 6 -9.59 12.13 -19.78
C PRO A 6 -8.55 12.12 -18.69
N HIS A 7 -8.45 11.04 -17.95
CA HIS A 7 -7.40 10.90 -16.97
C HIS A 7 -7.08 9.43 -16.88
N PRO A 8 -5.87 9.10 -16.62
CA PRO A 8 -5.52 7.70 -16.50
C PRO A 8 -6.15 7.13 -15.26
N THR A 9 -6.56 5.90 -15.35
CA THR A 9 -6.87 5.16 -14.15
C THR A 9 -5.54 4.81 -13.50
N GLY A 10 -5.61 4.55 -12.22
CA GLY A 10 -4.46 4.07 -11.51
C GLY A 10 -4.21 2.61 -11.81
N TRP A 11 -3.33 2.01 -11.02
CA TRP A 11 -3.02 0.60 -11.19
C TRP A 11 -2.58 0.02 -9.86
N ILE A 12 -2.52 -1.29 -9.83
CA ILE A 12 -2.21 -2.05 -8.64
C ILE A 12 -0.93 -2.81 -8.84
N GLU A 13 -0.02 -2.71 -7.88
CA GLU A 13 1.20 -3.51 -7.87
C GLU A 13 1.15 -4.39 -6.64
N VAL A 14 1.33 -5.68 -6.83
CA VAL A 14 1.32 -6.62 -5.72
C VAL A 14 2.72 -7.18 -5.56
N ILE A 15 3.26 -7.03 -4.36
CA ILE A 15 4.57 -7.56 -4.05
C ILE A 15 4.34 -8.90 -3.37
N VAL A 16 4.77 -9.97 -4.04
CA VAL A 16 4.55 -11.32 -3.57
C VAL A 16 5.86 -11.96 -3.15
N GLY A 17 5.75 -13.01 -2.41
CA GLY A 17 6.92 -13.75 -1.98
C GLY A 17 6.66 -14.35 -0.62
N PRO A 18 7.45 -15.35 -0.24
CA PRO A 18 7.28 -15.97 1.06
C PRO A 18 7.74 -15.04 2.17
N MET A 19 7.39 -15.41 3.38
CA MET A 19 7.82 -14.69 4.55
C MET A 19 9.34 -14.55 4.54
N TYR A 20 9.82 -13.41 4.98
CA TYR A 20 11.25 -13.08 5.03
C TYR A 20 11.89 -12.96 3.65
N SER A 21 11.11 -12.69 2.63
CA SER A 21 11.64 -12.56 1.28
C SER A 21 11.93 -11.13 0.88
N GLY A 22 11.81 -10.19 1.80
CA GLY A 22 12.11 -8.79 1.48
C GLY A 22 10.93 -8.03 0.91
N LYS A 23 9.70 -8.49 1.14
CA LYS A 23 8.53 -7.81 0.62
C LYS A 23 8.40 -6.39 1.17
N SER A 24 8.61 -6.22 2.47
CA SER A 24 8.51 -4.88 3.06
C SER A 24 9.63 -3.98 2.55
N GLU A 25 10.80 -4.55 2.32
CA GLU A 25 11.92 -3.80 1.80
C GLU A 25 11.62 -3.27 0.41
N GLU A 26 11.03 -4.11 -0.43
CA GLU A 26 10.66 -3.70 -1.79
C GLU A 26 9.57 -2.64 -1.76
N LEU A 27 8.60 -2.81 -0.87
CA LEU A 27 7.54 -1.81 -0.70
C LEU A 27 8.13 -0.46 -0.31
N ILE A 28 9.01 -0.45 0.67
CA ILE A 28 9.65 0.79 1.12
C ILE A 28 10.40 1.43 -0.03
N ARG A 29 11.12 0.65 -0.81
CA ARG A 29 11.91 1.21 -1.91
C ARG A 29 11.02 1.90 -2.93
N ARG A 30 9.91 1.27 -3.31
CA ARG A 30 9.00 1.86 -4.28
C ARG A 30 8.36 3.12 -3.74
N LEU A 31 7.98 3.11 -2.47
CA LEU A 31 7.34 4.27 -1.87
C LEU A 31 8.30 5.44 -1.72
N ARG A 32 9.55 5.15 -1.39
CA ARG A 32 10.55 6.22 -1.31
C ARG A 32 10.82 6.85 -2.66
N ARG A 33 10.83 6.06 -3.71
CA ARG A 33 10.97 6.61 -5.05
C ARG A 33 9.82 7.55 -5.39
N ALA A 34 8.61 7.18 -5.00
CA ALA A 34 7.46 8.04 -5.22
C ALA A 34 7.59 9.34 -4.45
N GLN A 35 8.10 9.27 -3.22
CA GLN A 35 8.30 10.47 -2.42
C GLN A 35 9.36 11.38 -3.05
N ILE A 36 10.42 10.78 -3.56
CA ILE A 36 11.47 11.55 -4.24
C ILE A 36 10.90 12.25 -5.47
N ALA A 37 9.95 11.61 -6.15
CA ALA A 37 9.27 12.20 -7.29
C ALA A 37 8.21 13.21 -6.88
N ARG A 38 8.12 13.52 -5.58
CA ARG A 38 7.22 14.52 -5.04
C ARG A 38 5.76 14.16 -5.20
N GLN A 39 5.48 12.88 -5.21
CA GLN A 39 4.10 12.43 -5.20
C GLN A 39 3.60 12.34 -3.76
N LYS A 40 2.30 12.53 -3.59
CA LYS A 40 1.69 12.39 -2.27
C LYS A 40 1.52 10.92 -1.96
N VAL A 41 2.22 10.45 -0.95
CA VAL A 41 2.24 9.04 -0.59
C VAL A 41 1.61 8.86 0.78
N GLU A 42 0.69 7.90 0.90
CA GLU A 42 0.17 7.47 2.19
C GLU A 42 0.43 5.98 2.32
N ILE A 43 0.82 5.58 3.52
CA ILE A 43 1.25 4.21 3.76
C ILE A 43 0.46 3.66 4.94
N PHE A 44 -0.04 2.44 4.78
CA PHE A 44 -0.93 1.84 5.75
C PHE A 44 -0.46 0.47 6.18
N LYS A 45 -0.79 0.11 7.40
CA LYS A 45 -0.40 -1.13 8.01
C LYS A 45 -1.49 -1.55 8.97
N PRO A 46 -1.83 -2.84 9.06
CA PRO A 46 -2.88 -3.26 9.99
C PRO A 46 -2.49 -3.00 11.44
N SER A 47 -3.44 -2.53 12.22
CA SER A 47 -3.18 -2.26 13.62
C SER A 47 -2.94 -3.52 14.43
N ILE A 48 -3.31 -4.67 13.88
CA ILE A 48 -3.07 -5.93 14.56
C ILE A 48 -1.58 -6.22 14.68
N ASP A 49 -0.78 -5.59 13.85
CA ASP A 49 0.67 -5.80 13.84
C ASP A 49 1.36 -4.72 14.65
N VAL A 50 1.10 -4.70 15.96
CA VAL A 50 1.58 -3.60 16.79
C VAL A 50 2.83 -3.94 17.59
N ARG A 51 3.37 -5.14 17.43
CA ARG A 51 4.42 -5.60 18.33
C ARG A 51 5.79 -5.00 18.07
N TYR A 52 6.02 -4.49 16.89
CA TYR A 52 7.37 -4.13 16.48
C TYR A 52 7.41 -2.73 15.89
N GLY A 53 7.13 -1.72 16.70
CA GLY A 53 7.13 -0.38 16.18
C GLY A 53 5.95 -0.15 15.27
N ALA A 54 4.78 -0.14 15.85
CA ALA A 54 3.52 -0.25 15.14
C ALA A 54 3.29 0.79 14.06
N ASP A 55 3.87 1.97 14.21
CA ASP A 55 3.62 3.05 13.25
C ASP A 55 4.69 3.15 12.19
N HIS A 56 5.48 2.09 12.00
CA HIS A 56 6.52 2.07 10.99
C HIS A 56 6.54 0.73 10.28
N ILE A 57 6.93 0.75 9.02
CA ILE A 57 7.28 -0.45 8.31
C ILE A 57 8.78 -0.67 8.49
N VAL A 58 9.15 -1.86 8.93
CA VAL A 58 10.53 -2.19 9.20
C VAL A 58 10.93 -3.40 8.37
N SER A 59 12.04 -3.30 7.69
CA SER A 59 12.57 -4.42 6.92
C SER A 59 13.77 -5.01 7.65
N HIS A 60 14.30 -6.09 7.10
CA HIS A 60 15.48 -6.74 7.67
C HIS A 60 16.71 -5.83 7.62
N SER A 61 16.77 -4.94 6.70
CA SER A 61 17.88 -4.00 6.62
C SER A 61 17.65 -2.79 7.48
N GLU A 62 16.62 -2.83 8.33
CA GLU A 62 16.28 -1.76 9.26
C GLU A 62 15.82 -0.48 8.58
N SER A 63 15.46 -0.58 7.32
CA SER A 63 14.83 0.54 6.66
C SER A 63 13.45 0.74 7.25
N ARG A 64 13.07 1.98 7.43
CA ARG A 64 11.78 2.32 8.02
C ARG A 64 11.11 3.42 7.24
N ILE A 65 9.81 3.40 7.26
CA ILE A 65 9.03 4.46 6.67
C ILE A 65 7.77 4.61 7.52
N PRO A 66 7.40 5.86 7.85
CA PRO A 66 6.22 6.05 8.68
C PRO A 66 4.97 5.53 8.00
N SER A 67 4.10 4.93 8.78
CA SER A 67 2.86 4.38 8.25
C SER A 67 1.74 4.64 9.22
N ARG A 68 0.51 4.62 8.71
CA ARG A 68 -0.67 4.76 9.54
C ARG A 68 -1.23 3.40 9.85
N LEU A 69 -1.65 3.22 11.08
CA LEU A 69 -2.29 1.97 11.50
C LEU A 69 -3.77 2.07 11.21
N VAL A 70 -4.33 1.02 10.63
CA VAL A 70 -5.76 0.97 10.36
C VAL A 70 -6.30 -0.37 10.84
N ALA A 71 -7.52 -0.34 11.32
CA ALA A 71 -8.18 -1.56 11.78
C ALA A 71 -8.86 -2.29 10.64
N THR A 72 -9.31 -1.57 9.63
CA THR A 72 -10.05 -2.16 8.50
C THR A 72 -9.55 -1.59 7.19
N ALA A 73 -9.81 -2.33 6.12
CA ALA A 73 -9.47 -1.85 4.79
C ALA A 73 -10.27 -0.61 4.42
N ALA A 74 -11.50 -0.51 4.90
CA ALA A 74 -12.35 0.64 4.57
C ALA A 74 -11.75 1.95 5.04
N GLU A 75 -11.02 1.95 6.15
CA GLU A 75 -10.39 3.17 6.62
C GLU A 75 -9.35 3.69 5.65
N ILE A 76 -8.71 2.78 4.91
CA ILE A 76 -7.70 3.20 3.95
C ILE A 76 -8.32 4.08 2.88
N GLU A 77 -9.49 3.69 2.39
CA GLU A 77 -10.13 4.43 1.32
C GLU A 77 -10.38 5.88 1.71
N SER A 78 -10.83 6.08 2.93
CA SER A 78 -11.11 7.40 3.44
C SER A 78 -9.83 8.21 3.68
N LEU A 79 -8.85 7.57 4.31
CA LEU A 79 -7.62 8.28 4.68
C LEU A 79 -6.71 8.55 3.49
N ALA A 80 -6.87 7.81 2.41
CA ALA A 80 -6.02 7.96 1.23
C ALA A 80 -6.63 8.88 0.18
N ALA A 81 -7.69 9.61 0.52
CA ALA A 81 -8.41 10.39 -0.49
C ALA A 81 -7.51 11.33 -1.27
N ASP A 82 -6.56 11.95 -0.61
CA ASP A 82 -5.67 12.91 -1.25
C ASP A 82 -4.36 12.33 -1.74
N ALA A 83 -4.15 11.04 -1.56
CA ALA A 83 -2.89 10.42 -1.95
C ALA A 83 -2.86 10.13 -3.43
N GLN A 84 -1.69 10.21 -4.00
CA GLN A 84 -1.46 9.76 -5.38
C GLN A 84 -0.94 8.33 -5.39
N VAL A 85 -0.19 7.96 -4.35
CA VAL A 85 0.38 6.64 -4.21
C VAL A 85 0.00 6.11 -2.84
N VAL A 86 -0.53 4.90 -2.81
CA VAL A 86 -0.97 4.26 -1.58
C VAL A 86 -0.17 2.98 -1.38
N GLY A 87 0.52 2.88 -0.26
CA GLY A 87 1.26 1.68 0.09
C GLY A 87 0.54 0.94 1.20
N ILE A 88 0.46 -0.37 1.10
CA ILE A 88 -0.19 -1.21 2.10
C ILE A 88 0.73 -2.36 2.42
N ASP A 89 1.13 -2.47 3.68
CA ASP A 89 1.94 -3.60 4.12
C ASP A 89 1.05 -4.58 4.89
N GLU A 90 1.44 -5.83 4.89
CA GLU A 90 0.74 -6.89 5.63
C GLU A 90 -0.73 -6.96 5.24
N GLY A 91 -0.99 -6.86 3.95
CA GLY A 91 -2.36 -6.81 3.46
C GLY A 91 -3.20 -8.02 3.83
N GLN A 92 -2.56 -9.17 4.07
CA GLN A 92 -3.29 -10.39 4.40
C GLN A 92 -4.07 -10.24 5.70
N PHE A 93 -3.70 -9.30 6.56
CA PHE A 93 -4.39 -9.12 7.83
C PHE A 93 -5.52 -8.11 7.78
N LEU A 94 -5.81 -7.55 6.61
CA LEU A 94 -6.88 -6.57 6.48
C LEU A 94 -8.20 -7.17 6.03
N GLY A 95 -8.23 -8.48 5.86
CA GLY A 95 -9.47 -9.17 5.62
C GLY A 95 -9.89 -9.22 4.16
N PRO A 96 -11.01 -9.88 3.90
CA PRO A 96 -11.44 -10.13 2.52
C PRO A 96 -11.97 -8.92 1.77
N THR A 97 -12.17 -7.80 2.45
CA THR A 97 -12.64 -6.60 1.77
C THR A 97 -11.51 -5.79 1.16
N LEU A 98 -10.25 -6.12 1.48
CA LEU A 98 -9.14 -5.34 0.96
C LEU A 98 -9.08 -5.30 -0.56
N PRO A 99 -9.27 -6.41 -1.29
CA PRO A 99 -9.19 -6.33 -2.75
C PRO A 99 -10.17 -5.33 -3.35
N ALA A 100 -11.39 -5.25 -2.82
CA ALA A 100 -12.36 -4.29 -3.34
C ALA A 100 -11.92 -2.85 -3.06
N VAL A 101 -11.35 -2.60 -1.89
CA VAL A 101 -10.86 -1.27 -1.57
C VAL A 101 -9.70 -0.90 -2.49
N VAL A 102 -8.78 -1.83 -2.73
CA VAL A 102 -7.65 -1.59 -3.60
C VAL A 102 -8.14 -1.28 -5.02
N ASP A 103 -9.13 -2.03 -5.50
CA ASP A 103 -9.69 -1.78 -6.83
C ASP A 103 -10.26 -0.37 -6.93
N ARG A 104 -11.01 0.05 -5.92
CA ARG A 104 -11.61 1.38 -5.94
C ARG A 104 -10.57 2.49 -5.89
N LEU A 105 -9.49 2.28 -5.14
CA LEU A 105 -8.41 3.25 -5.10
C LEU A 105 -7.76 3.38 -6.47
N ALA A 106 -7.53 2.27 -7.14
CA ALA A 106 -6.94 2.30 -8.46
C ALA A 106 -7.87 2.96 -9.47
N GLU A 107 -9.17 2.69 -9.36
CA GLU A 107 -10.15 3.33 -10.25
C GLU A 107 -10.20 4.82 -10.03
N ALA A 108 -9.86 5.26 -8.83
CA ALA A 108 -9.81 6.69 -8.55
C ALA A 108 -8.53 7.35 -9.05
N GLY A 109 -7.69 6.62 -9.75
CA GLY A 109 -6.49 7.17 -10.34
C GLY A 109 -5.23 7.01 -9.53
N LYS A 110 -5.25 6.21 -8.46
CA LYS A 110 -4.10 6.08 -7.59
C LYS A 110 -3.25 4.88 -7.95
N ARG A 111 -1.98 5.00 -7.69
CA ARG A 111 -1.08 3.85 -7.76
C ARG A 111 -1.11 3.17 -6.41
N VAL A 112 -1.50 1.91 -6.38
CA VAL A 112 -1.63 1.16 -5.13
C VAL A 112 -0.60 0.04 -5.13
N ILE A 113 0.23 0.01 -4.10
CA ILE A 113 1.27 -0.99 -3.97
C ILE A 113 0.99 -1.78 -2.70
N VAL A 114 0.73 -3.07 -2.85
CA VAL A 114 0.31 -3.90 -1.73
C VAL A 114 1.31 -5.02 -1.53
N ALA A 115 1.81 -5.14 -0.31
CA ALA A 115 2.61 -6.28 0.09
C ALA A 115 1.75 -7.18 0.97
N GLY A 116 1.81 -8.48 0.72
CA GLY A 116 1.10 -9.44 1.55
C GLY A 116 -0.36 -9.64 1.18
N LEU A 117 -0.75 -9.30 -0.05
CA LEU A 117 -2.14 -9.51 -0.44
C LEU A 117 -2.44 -10.97 -0.69
N ASP A 118 -1.50 -11.69 -1.26
CA ASP A 118 -1.74 -13.11 -1.50
C ASP A 118 -1.52 -13.88 -0.20
N GLN A 119 -2.11 -15.04 -0.15
CA GLN A 119 -2.16 -15.79 1.09
C GLN A 119 -1.04 -16.80 1.25
N ASP A 120 -0.23 -16.93 0.27
CA ASP A 120 0.81 -17.98 0.34
C ASP A 120 2.10 -17.48 0.92
#